data_6dd495307cbe1ad69a5038bb4a68ad99
#
_entry.id   6dd495307cbe1ad69a5038bb4a68ad99
#
_cell.length_a   1.000
_cell.length_b   1.000
_cell.length_c   1.000
_cell.angle_alpha   90.00
_cell.angle_beta   90.00
_cell.angle_gamma   90.00
#
_symmetry.space_group_name_H-M   'P 1'
#
loop_
_entity.id
_entity.type
_entity.pdbx_description
1 polymer ?
#
loop_
_entity_poly.entity_id
_entity_poly.type
_entity_poly.pdbx_seq_one_letter_code
_entity_poly.pdbx_strand_id
1 'polypeptide(L)'
;VSGLQISTTPSGVDGSTRVVLRGISSLSGNNRPLIVIDGIPVDGGTFGGAGTTGGDNKDMGDALSDINPEDVESMSVLKGAGASAAYGSRGANGVILITTKKGTKKKGIGVSISSNYTIEQAYLYPDMQNVYGQGAFGEYPANIEAIKGSEPYIWSWGPKMEGQMFTSYLGEKAPFVPQPNPYKEYYENGSSLTNTVAF
;
A
#
# COMPACT_ATOMS: atom_id res chain seq x y z
N VAL A 1 -17.82 -9.74 -9.23
CA VAL A 1 -17.60 -9.86 -10.69
C VAL A 1 -16.54 -10.92 -10.92
N SER A 2 -16.83 -11.97 -11.72
CA SER A 2 -15.85 -13.06 -11.96
C SER A 2 -14.61 -12.54 -12.67
N GLY A 3 -13.42 -12.95 -12.18
CA GLY A 3 -12.12 -12.53 -12.72
C GLY A 3 -11.64 -11.14 -12.30
N LEU A 4 -12.28 -10.50 -11.36
CA LEU A 4 -11.82 -9.28 -10.71
C LEU A 4 -11.09 -9.66 -9.42
N GLN A 5 -9.83 -9.27 -9.32
CA GLN A 5 -9.01 -9.36 -8.13
C GLN A 5 -8.74 -7.94 -7.62
N ILE A 6 -9.05 -7.72 -6.37
CA ILE A 6 -8.77 -6.46 -5.67
C ILE A 6 -7.87 -6.81 -4.49
N SER A 7 -6.72 -6.17 -4.41
CA SER A 7 -5.82 -6.28 -3.26
C SER A 7 -5.40 -4.87 -2.85
N THR A 8 -5.53 -4.60 -1.58
CA THR A 8 -4.98 -3.38 -0.98
C THR A 8 -3.48 -3.58 -0.74
N THR A 9 -2.71 -2.52 -0.91
CA THR A 9 -1.29 -2.53 -0.54
C THR A 9 -1.17 -2.41 0.98
N PRO A 10 -0.11 -2.96 1.57
CA PRO A 10 0.11 -2.86 3.03
C PRO A 10 0.58 -1.47 3.48
N SER A 11 0.37 -0.44 2.67
CA SER A 11 0.84 0.94 2.92
C SER A 11 0.03 1.68 3.98
N GLY A 12 -1.05 1.08 4.48
CA GLY A 12 -1.93 1.67 5.50
C GLY A 12 -3.23 2.23 4.93
N VAL A 13 -3.92 3.03 5.76
CA VAL A 13 -5.12 3.80 5.37
C VAL A 13 -4.73 4.70 4.20
N ASP A 14 -5.48 4.78 3.15
CA ASP A 14 -5.18 5.51 1.91
C ASP A 14 -4.10 4.88 1.01
N GLY A 15 -3.65 3.65 1.30
CA GLY A 15 -2.80 2.89 0.40
C GLY A 15 -3.48 2.59 -0.94
N SER A 16 -2.68 2.52 -2.02
CA SER A 16 -3.23 2.27 -3.34
C SER A 16 -3.87 0.89 -3.46
N THR A 17 -4.94 0.82 -4.21
CA THR A 17 -5.67 -0.43 -4.48
C THR A 17 -5.18 -1.05 -5.78
N ARG A 18 -4.66 -2.26 -5.73
CA ARG A 18 -4.29 -3.01 -6.92
C ARG A 18 -5.51 -3.76 -7.44
N VAL A 19 -6.01 -3.33 -8.57
CA VAL A 19 -7.09 -4.00 -9.29
C VAL A 19 -6.53 -4.70 -10.51
N VAL A 20 -6.86 -5.98 -10.68
CA VAL A 20 -6.49 -6.79 -11.85
C VAL A 20 -7.73 -7.49 -12.39
N LEU A 21 -7.94 -7.38 -13.71
CA LEU A 21 -9.02 -8.05 -14.42
C LEU A 21 -8.47 -9.22 -15.24
N ARG A 22 -9.00 -10.45 -14.99
CA ARG A 22 -8.61 -11.69 -15.69
C ARG A 22 -7.16 -12.13 -15.48
N GLY A 23 -6.51 -11.70 -14.41
CA GLY A 23 -5.14 -12.07 -14.11
C GLY A 23 -4.10 -11.15 -14.73
N ILE A 24 -2.83 -11.48 -14.51
CA ILE A 24 -1.68 -10.71 -14.98
C ILE A 24 -1.40 -11.11 -16.44
N SER A 25 -1.47 -10.16 -17.35
CA SER A 25 -1.21 -10.36 -18.79
C SER A 25 0.20 -9.95 -19.22
N SER A 26 0.85 -9.08 -18.45
CA SER A 26 2.21 -8.61 -18.74
C SER A 26 3.11 -8.74 -17.51
N LEU A 27 4.33 -9.22 -17.72
CA LEU A 27 5.34 -9.34 -16.66
C LEU A 27 6.00 -7.99 -16.29
N SER A 28 6.12 -7.11 -17.27
CA SER A 28 6.82 -5.82 -17.11
C SER A 28 5.94 -4.61 -17.38
N GLY A 29 4.72 -4.81 -17.86
CA GLY A 29 3.79 -3.74 -18.19
C GLY A 29 2.72 -3.51 -17.12
N ASN A 30 1.95 -2.45 -17.31
CA ASN A 30 0.82 -2.14 -16.45
C ASN A 30 -0.31 -3.17 -16.70
N ASN A 31 -0.76 -3.84 -15.65
CA ASN A 31 -1.87 -4.79 -15.67
C ASN A 31 -3.16 -4.21 -15.07
N ARG A 32 -3.17 -2.92 -14.76
CA ARG A 32 -4.34 -2.26 -14.17
C ARG A 32 -5.38 -1.92 -15.23
N PRO A 33 -6.67 -2.05 -14.94
CA PRO A 33 -7.73 -1.57 -15.81
C PRO A 33 -7.75 -0.05 -15.85
N LEU A 34 -8.29 0.50 -16.94
CA LEU A 34 -8.61 1.92 -17.03
C LEU A 34 -9.80 2.24 -16.13
N ILE A 35 -9.70 3.29 -15.35
CA ILE A 35 -10.80 3.79 -14.52
C ILE A 35 -11.46 4.94 -15.26
N VAL A 36 -12.79 4.91 -15.33
CA VAL A 36 -13.59 5.97 -15.96
C VAL A 36 -14.67 6.40 -14.98
N ILE A 37 -14.66 7.67 -14.58
CA ILE A 37 -15.60 8.25 -13.64
C ILE A 37 -16.52 9.20 -14.42
N ASP A 38 -17.79 8.96 -14.44
CA ASP A 38 -18.80 9.74 -15.18
C ASP A 38 -18.43 10.02 -16.65
N GLY A 39 -17.78 9.04 -17.29
CA GLY A 39 -17.35 9.12 -18.67
C GLY A 39 -15.96 9.75 -18.87
N ILE A 40 -15.31 10.22 -17.82
CA ILE A 40 -13.98 10.81 -17.87
C ILE A 40 -12.93 9.76 -17.48
N PRO A 41 -11.98 9.41 -18.36
CA PRO A 41 -10.89 8.51 -18.02
C PRO A 41 -9.96 9.15 -17.00
N VAL A 42 -9.73 8.44 -15.90
CA VAL A 42 -8.80 8.84 -14.85
C VAL A 42 -7.59 7.91 -14.90
N ASP A 43 -6.41 8.47 -14.71
CA ASP A 43 -5.21 7.64 -14.63
C ASP A 43 -5.18 6.92 -13.28
N GLY A 44 -5.32 5.61 -13.33
CA GLY A 44 -5.26 4.72 -12.16
C GLY A 44 -3.82 4.39 -11.72
N GLY A 45 -2.85 5.22 -12.10
CA GLY A 45 -1.47 5.09 -11.64
C GLY A 45 -1.36 5.35 -10.14
N THR A 46 -0.44 4.67 -9.48
CA THR A 46 -0.03 5.01 -8.10
C THR A 46 0.67 6.36 -8.12
N PHE A 47 0.21 7.28 -7.30
CA PHE A 47 0.96 8.50 -7.00
C PHE A 47 2.14 8.10 -6.07
N GLY A 48 3.34 8.17 -6.60
CA GLY A 48 4.53 7.71 -5.89
C GLY A 48 5.24 6.65 -6.71
N GLY A 49 6.29 7.02 -7.41
CA GLY A 49 6.94 6.22 -8.45
C GLY A 49 7.39 4.84 -8.00
N ALA A 50 6.60 3.85 -8.30
CA ALA A 50 7.08 2.48 -8.39
C ALA A 50 7.93 2.37 -9.66
N GLY A 51 9.24 2.54 -9.55
CA GLY A 51 10.09 2.22 -10.69
C GLY A 51 11.35 3.02 -10.93
N THR A 52 11.80 3.85 -10.03
CA THR A 52 13.15 4.41 -10.13
C THR A 52 14.03 3.87 -9.02
N THR A 53 15.19 3.39 -9.40
CA THR A 53 16.30 2.89 -8.60
C THR A 53 16.77 3.89 -7.53
N GLY A 54 15.98 4.10 -6.50
CA GLY A 54 16.33 5.01 -5.42
C GLY A 54 15.23 5.09 -4.37
N GLY A 55 15.21 4.18 -3.47
CA GLY A 55 14.84 4.24 -2.06
C GLY A 55 13.49 4.80 -1.59
N ASP A 56 12.80 5.63 -2.33
CA ASP A 56 11.61 6.34 -1.86
C ASP A 56 10.32 5.92 -2.58
N ASN A 57 10.05 4.64 -2.60
CA ASN A 57 8.76 4.11 -3.09
C ASN A 57 7.68 4.28 -2.01
N LYS A 58 7.29 5.51 -1.73
CA LYS A 58 6.11 5.78 -0.90
C LYS A 58 4.88 5.61 -1.76
N ASP A 59 3.97 4.74 -1.31
CA ASP A 59 2.64 4.63 -1.86
C ASP A 59 1.80 5.80 -1.32
N MET A 60 1.39 6.69 -2.21
CA MET A 60 0.59 7.87 -1.87
C MET A 60 -0.88 7.72 -2.31
N GLY A 61 -1.33 6.48 -2.49
CA GLY A 61 -2.67 6.18 -2.93
C GLY A 61 -2.85 6.17 -4.45
N ASP A 62 -4.06 6.02 -4.87
CA ASP A 62 -4.49 6.04 -6.28
C ASP A 62 -5.85 6.75 -6.41
N ALA A 63 -6.27 7.01 -7.65
CA ALA A 63 -7.53 7.67 -7.93
C ALA A 63 -8.79 6.93 -7.44
N LEU A 64 -8.68 5.64 -7.08
CA LEU A 64 -9.79 4.88 -6.48
C LEU A 64 -9.91 5.14 -4.98
N SER A 65 -8.80 5.36 -4.29
CA SER A 65 -8.80 5.66 -2.85
C SER A 65 -9.44 7.03 -2.55
N ASP A 66 -9.39 7.96 -3.51
CA ASP A 66 -9.97 9.29 -3.37
C ASP A 66 -11.49 9.34 -3.58
N ILE A 67 -12.08 8.24 -4.10
CA ILE A 67 -13.54 8.20 -4.34
C ILE A 67 -14.26 7.74 -3.07
N ASN A 68 -15.16 8.59 -2.58
CA ASN A 68 -16.05 8.18 -1.51
C ASN A 68 -17.03 7.10 -2.02
N PRO A 69 -17.03 5.89 -1.46
CA PRO A 69 -17.94 4.82 -1.87
C PRO A 69 -19.42 5.20 -1.79
N GLU A 70 -19.76 6.10 -0.89
CA GLU A 70 -21.15 6.59 -0.71
C GLU A 70 -21.64 7.45 -1.89
N ASP A 71 -20.73 8.03 -2.67
CA ASP A 71 -21.07 8.83 -3.84
C ASP A 71 -21.25 7.98 -5.12
N VAL A 72 -20.94 6.67 -5.04
CA VAL A 72 -21.08 5.76 -6.16
C VAL A 72 -22.54 5.30 -6.30
N GLU A 73 -23.13 5.54 -7.48
CA GLU A 73 -24.44 5.00 -7.86
C GLU A 73 -24.31 3.59 -8.42
N SER A 74 -23.40 3.40 -9.34
CA SER A 74 -23.18 2.10 -9.98
C SER A 74 -21.73 1.92 -10.45
N MET A 75 -21.31 0.64 -10.48
CA MET A 75 -20.01 0.25 -11.01
C MET A 75 -20.22 -0.83 -12.07
N SER A 76 -19.68 -0.61 -13.26
CA SER A 76 -19.69 -1.56 -14.36
C SER A 76 -18.30 -1.89 -14.82
N VAL A 77 -18.05 -3.16 -15.20
CA VAL A 77 -16.73 -3.62 -15.62
C VAL A 77 -16.81 -4.09 -17.07
N LEU A 78 -16.11 -3.40 -17.97
CA LEU A 78 -15.96 -3.80 -19.35
C LEU A 78 -14.69 -4.66 -19.49
N LYS A 79 -14.82 -5.80 -20.13
CA LYS A 79 -13.75 -6.79 -20.29
C LYS A 79 -13.47 -7.08 -21.75
N GLY A 80 -12.20 -7.36 -22.08
CA GLY A 80 -11.80 -7.83 -23.40
C GLY A 80 -12.09 -6.86 -24.53
N ALA A 81 -12.56 -7.38 -25.66
CA ALA A 81 -12.77 -6.62 -26.89
C ALA A 81 -13.72 -5.42 -26.73
N GLY A 82 -14.73 -5.53 -25.87
CA GLY A 82 -15.68 -4.41 -25.60
C GLY A 82 -14.98 -3.21 -24.95
N ALA A 83 -14.05 -3.45 -24.05
CA ALA A 83 -13.26 -2.40 -23.42
C ALA A 83 -12.32 -1.72 -24.41
N SER A 84 -11.63 -2.52 -25.24
CA SER A 84 -10.71 -1.99 -26.26
C SER A 84 -11.44 -1.26 -27.40
N ALA A 85 -12.65 -1.70 -27.76
CA ALA A 85 -13.47 -1.02 -28.75
C ALA A 85 -13.93 0.37 -28.28
N ALA A 86 -14.25 0.50 -26.98
CA ALA A 86 -14.74 1.77 -26.44
C ALA A 86 -13.61 2.76 -26.09
N TYR A 87 -12.46 2.25 -25.60
CA TYR A 87 -11.37 3.07 -25.03
C TYR A 87 -10.00 2.84 -25.69
N GLY A 88 -9.96 2.13 -26.80
CA GLY A 88 -8.74 1.84 -27.57
C GLY A 88 -7.72 1.02 -26.76
N SER A 89 -6.44 1.27 -27.01
CA SER A 89 -5.33 0.58 -26.32
C SER A 89 -5.31 0.78 -24.81
N ARG A 90 -5.85 1.89 -24.31
CA ARG A 90 -5.97 2.16 -22.86
C ARG A 90 -6.93 1.18 -22.17
N GLY A 91 -7.90 0.63 -22.90
CA GLY A 91 -8.84 -0.37 -22.39
C GLY A 91 -8.36 -1.82 -22.54
N ALA A 92 -7.13 -2.08 -22.97
CA ALA A 92 -6.62 -3.42 -23.21
C ALA A 92 -6.69 -4.33 -21.98
N ASN A 93 -6.43 -3.80 -20.80
CA ASN A 93 -6.53 -4.53 -19.53
C ASN A 93 -7.94 -4.52 -18.91
N GLY A 94 -8.94 -4.01 -19.66
CA GLY A 94 -10.30 -3.79 -19.20
C GLY A 94 -10.54 -2.37 -18.72
N VAL A 95 -11.82 -2.05 -18.46
CA VAL A 95 -12.26 -0.72 -18.03
C VAL A 95 -13.24 -0.89 -16.87
N ILE A 96 -13.06 -0.09 -15.83
CA ILE A 96 -14.00 0.06 -14.72
C ILE A 96 -14.73 1.39 -14.90
N LEU A 97 -16.02 1.32 -15.13
CA LEU A 97 -16.88 2.48 -15.22
C LEU A 97 -17.53 2.73 -13.87
N ILE A 98 -17.32 3.90 -13.33
CA ILE A 98 -17.94 4.37 -12.10
C ILE A 98 -18.88 5.50 -12.45
N THR A 99 -20.14 5.36 -12.05
CA THR A 99 -21.15 6.40 -12.18
C THR A 99 -21.48 6.94 -10.80
N THR A 100 -21.35 8.25 -10.64
CA THR A 100 -21.66 8.90 -9.35
C THR A 100 -23.14 9.22 -9.23
N LYS A 101 -23.61 9.33 -7.99
CA LYS A 101 -24.99 9.71 -7.69
C LYS A 101 -25.29 11.11 -8.22
N LYS A 102 -26.39 11.23 -8.94
CA LYS A 102 -26.88 12.52 -9.45
C LYS A 102 -28.04 13.02 -8.60
N GLY A 103 -28.12 14.34 -8.43
CA GLY A 103 -29.27 14.96 -7.77
C GLY A 103 -30.57 14.59 -8.47
N THR A 104 -31.55 14.11 -7.73
CA THR A 104 -32.86 13.77 -8.24
C THR A 104 -33.90 14.80 -7.78
N LYS A 105 -34.77 15.28 -8.69
CA LYS A 105 -35.92 16.11 -8.33
C LYS A 105 -36.96 15.26 -7.60
N LYS A 106 -36.78 15.01 -6.31
CA LYS A 106 -37.82 14.43 -5.45
C LYS A 106 -38.59 15.56 -4.77
N LYS A 107 -39.92 15.42 -4.68
CA LYS A 107 -40.74 16.33 -3.87
C LYS A 107 -40.46 16.01 -2.39
N GLY A 108 -39.89 16.95 -1.68
CA GLY A 108 -39.58 16.83 -0.25
C GLY A 108 -38.10 17.03 0.07
N ILE A 109 -37.78 17.32 1.30
CA ILE A 109 -36.42 17.44 1.82
C ILE A 109 -36.01 16.05 2.33
N GLY A 110 -35.24 15.32 1.55
CA GLY A 110 -34.63 14.07 2.01
C GLY A 110 -33.22 14.37 2.53
N VAL A 111 -32.95 14.14 3.81
CA VAL A 111 -31.59 14.22 4.36
C VAL A 111 -31.11 12.81 4.64
N SER A 112 -29.97 12.46 4.10
CA SER A 112 -29.26 11.22 4.46
C SER A 112 -27.91 11.57 5.10
N ILE A 113 -27.60 10.90 6.20
CA ILE A 113 -26.33 11.04 6.91
C ILE A 113 -25.72 9.64 7.00
N SER A 114 -24.51 9.51 6.49
CA SER A 114 -23.69 8.29 6.62
C SER A 114 -22.41 8.63 7.36
N SER A 115 -21.99 7.76 8.27
CA SER A 115 -20.72 7.89 9.01
C SER A 115 -20.05 6.52 9.02
N ASN A 116 -18.84 6.46 8.47
CA ASN A 116 -18.01 5.25 8.42
C ASN A 116 -16.70 5.50 9.18
N TYR A 117 -16.44 4.65 10.17
CA TYR A 117 -15.19 4.67 10.91
C TYR A 117 -14.42 3.37 10.65
N THR A 118 -13.22 3.49 10.12
CA THR A 118 -12.35 2.36 9.79
C THR A 118 -11.12 2.40 10.68
N ILE A 119 -10.75 1.25 11.24
CA ILE A 119 -9.51 1.04 11.98
C ILE A 119 -8.70 0.00 11.22
N GLU A 120 -7.46 0.31 10.94
CA GLU A 120 -6.51 -0.60 10.32
C GLU A 120 -5.39 -0.94 11.29
N GLN A 121 -5.10 -2.22 11.42
CA GLN A 121 -4.04 -2.72 12.27
C GLN A 121 -3.23 -3.78 11.52
N ALA A 122 -1.91 -3.63 11.53
CA ALA A 122 -1.03 -4.69 11.06
C ALA A 122 -1.10 -5.87 12.03
N TYR A 123 -1.42 -7.06 11.55
CA TYR A 123 -1.55 -8.27 12.38
C TYR A 123 -0.61 -9.40 11.98
N LEU A 124 -0.09 -9.39 10.76
CA LEU A 124 0.88 -10.35 10.25
C LEU A 124 2.25 -9.69 10.16
N TYR A 125 3.17 -10.25 10.91
CA TYR A 125 4.58 -9.83 10.91
C TYR A 125 5.44 -11.02 10.50
N PRO A 126 6.56 -10.80 9.79
CA PRO A 126 7.49 -11.86 9.50
C PRO A 126 8.10 -12.42 10.79
N ASP A 127 8.27 -13.73 10.83
CA ASP A 127 9.04 -14.37 11.89
C ASP A 127 10.52 -14.06 11.68
N MET A 128 11.08 -13.31 12.62
CA MET A 128 12.48 -12.92 12.60
C MET A 128 13.30 -13.84 13.50
N GLN A 129 14.49 -14.20 13.05
CA GLN A 129 15.42 -14.91 13.90
C GLN A 129 15.90 -13.96 15.03
N ASN A 130 15.98 -14.48 16.25
CA ASN A 130 16.35 -13.75 17.46
C ASN A 130 17.60 -14.32 18.14
N VAL A 131 18.46 -15.02 17.39
CA VAL A 131 19.67 -15.65 17.90
C VAL A 131 20.91 -14.83 17.59
N TYR A 132 21.02 -14.36 16.35
CA TYR A 132 22.14 -13.58 15.85
C TYR A 132 21.70 -12.17 15.56
N GLY A 133 22.52 -11.20 15.92
CA GLY A 133 22.22 -9.79 15.72
C GLY A 133 22.92 -9.17 14.53
N GLN A 134 23.01 -7.86 14.53
CA GLN A 134 23.65 -7.08 13.48
C GLN A 134 25.14 -7.41 13.37
N GLY A 135 25.63 -7.54 12.15
CA GLY A 135 27.02 -7.81 11.83
C GLY A 135 27.18 -8.77 10.67
N ALA A 136 28.40 -9.18 10.41
CA ALA A 136 28.76 -10.12 9.37
C ALA A 136 29.84 -11.10 9.88
N PHE A 137 29.83 -12.33 9.34
CA PHE A 137 30.81 -13.38 9.65
C PHE A 137 30.95 -13.72 11.14
N GLY A 138 29.89 -13.54 11.92
CA GLY A 138 29.91 -13.78 13.37
C GLY A 138 30.52 -12.66 14.20
N GLU A 139 30.88 -11.54 13.58
CA GLU A 139 31.50 -10.40 14.24
C GLU A 139 30.60 -9.16 14.21
N TYR A 140 30.64 -8.39 15.29
CA TYR A 140 30.05 -7.07 15.36
C TYR A 140 31.07 -6.03 14.88
N PRO A 141 30.68 -5.00 14.11
CA PRO A 141 31.61 -3.97 13.69
C PRO A 141 32.26 -3.29 14.91
N ALA A 142 33.56 -3.37 14.98
CA ALA A 142 34.33 -2.80 16.10
C ALA A 142 34.30 -1.26 16.13
N ASN A 143 33.80 -0.62 15.07
CA ASN A 143 33.91 0.81 14.87
C ASN A 143 32.65 1.35 14.20
N ILE A 144 32.01 2.35 14.82
CA ILE A 144 30.77 3.00 14.32
C ILE A 144 31.00 3.68 12.97
N GLU A 145 32.20 4.23 12.72
CA GLU A 145 32.56 4.83 11.45
C GLU A 145 32.51 3.80 10.30
N ALA A 146 32.82 2.56 10.58
CA ALA A 146 32.71 1.46 9.64
C ALA A 146 31.22 1.09 9.36
N ILE A 147 30.29 1.41 10.24
CA ILE A 147 28.86 1.14 10.07
C ILE A 147 28.22 2.12 9.08
N LYS A 148 28.70 3.35 9.02
CA LYS A 148 28.09 4.43 8.23
C LYS A 148 28.22 4.32 6.71
N GLY A 149 28.94 3.36 6.19
CA GLY A 149 29.19 3.29 4.75
C GLY A 149 29.36 1.91 4.13
N SER A 150 29.26 0.85 4.88
CA SER A 150 29.53 -0.51 4.38
C SER A 150 28.32 -1.42 4.50
N GLU A 151 27.91 -2.00 3.38
CA GLU A 151 26.78 -2.94 3.30
C GLU A 151 26.81 -4.13 4.29
N PRO A 152 27.96 -4.71 4.68
CA PRO A 152 28.00 -5.84 5.60
C PRO A 152 27.37 -5.59 6.96
N TYR A 153 27.20 -4.35 7.36
CA TYR A 153 26.75 -3.99 8.71
C TYR A 153 25.24 -3.86 8.85
N ILE A 154 24.50 -3.90 7.76
CA ILE A 154 23.04 -4.01 7.76
C ILE A 154 22.58 -5.48 7.84
N TRP A 155 23.49 -6.44 7.78
CA TRP A 155 23.15 -7.85 7.80
C TRP A 155 22.97 -8.37 9.23
N SER A 156 22.12 -9.36 9.38
CA SER A 156 21.85 -10.06 10.66
C SER A 156 22.68 -11.35 10.76
N TRP A 157 23.98 -11.27 10.44
CA TRP A 157 24.97 -12.36 10.46
C TRP A 157 26.11 -12.06 11.44
N GLY A 158 25.82 -11.24 12.46
CA GLY A 158 26.76 -10.90 13.51
C GLY A 158 26.87 -11.97 14.59
N PRO A 159 27.45 -11.62 15.74
CA PRO A 159 27.59 -12.54 16.86
C PRO A 159 26.24 -12.93 17.48
N LYS A 160 26.25 -14.00 18.24
CA LYS A 160 25.08 -14.43 19.01
C LYS A 160 24.74 -13.40 20.08
N MET A 161 23.44 -13.12 20.23
CA MET A 161 22.94 -12.15 21.21
C MET A 161 22.84 -12.79 22.59
N GLU A 162 23.87 -12.65 23.41
CA GLU A 162 23.99 -13.23 24.76
C GLU A 162 24.05 -12.19 25.86
N GLY A 163 23.72 -10.92 25.54
CA GLY A 163 23.75 -9.83 26.52
C GLY A 163 25.09 -9.13 26.66
N GLN A 164 26.07 -9.46 25.82
CA GLN A 164 27.36 -8.76 25.79
C GLN A 164 27.18 -7.29 25.48
N MET A 165 28.00 -6.44 26.09
CA MET A 165 27.96 -5.00 25.86
C MET A 165 28.56 -4.67 24.49
N PHE A 166 27.85 -3.85 23.74
CA PHE A 166 28.33 -3.32 22.45
C PHE A 166 28.12 -1.80 22.39
N THR A 167 28.77 -1.15 21.44
CA THR A 167 28.54 0.26 21.17
C THR A 167 27.54 0.38 20.02
N SER A 168 26.37 0.95 20.30
CA SER A 168 25.33 1.15 19.31
C SER A 168 25.74 2.18 18.25
N TYR A 169 24.99 2.26 17.15
CA TYR A 169 25.22 3.28 16.11
C TYR A 169 25.02 4.72 16.61
N LEU A 170 24.37 4.91 17.77
CA LEU A 170 24.25 6.19 18.46
C LEU A 170 25.48 6.53 19.33
N GLY A 171 26.45 5.60 19.45
CA GLY A 171 27.62 5.77 20.29
C GLY A 171 27.43 5.37 21.75
N GLU A 172 26.25 4.88 22.11
CA GLU A 172 25.92 4.44 23.47
C GLU A 172 26.26 2.96 23.68
N LYS A 173 26.67 2.63 24.91
CA LYS A 173 26.85 1.24 25.31
C LYS A 173 25.52 0.63 25.68
N ALA A 174 25.13 -0.44 25.01
CA ALA A 174 23.88 -1.17 25.26
C ALA A 174 24.16 -2.68 25.29
N PRO A 175 23.34 -3.46 25.99
CA PRO A 175 23.42 -4.91 25.95
C PRO A 175 22.93 -5.44 24.59
N PHE A 176 23.66 -6.38 24.02
CA PHE A 176 23.34 -7.03 22.76
C PHE A 176 22.34 -8.17 23.01
N VAL A 177 21.06 -7.82 23.03
CA VAL A 177 19.97 -8.73 23.34
C VAL A 177 18.96 -8.76 22.19
N PRO A 178 18.21 -9.88 22.03
CA PRO A 178 17.13 -9.94 21.07
C PRO A 178 16.10 -8.84 21.31
N GLN A 179 15.72 -8.15 20.26
CA GLN A 179 14.60 -7.20 20.31
C GLN A 179 13.30 -7.93 19.99
N PRO A 180 12.29 -7.88 20.85
CA PRO A 180 11.01 -8.49 20.57
C PRO A 180 10.33 -7.73 19.41
N ASN A 181 10.22 -8.34 18.29
CA ASN A 181 9.50 -7.92 17.08
C ASN A 181 9.58 -6.40 16.77
N PRO A 182 10.67 -5.91 16.18
CA PRO A 182 10.86 -4.48 15.89
C PRO A 182 9.79 -3.91 14.93
N TYR A 183 9.19 -4.76 14.10
CA TYR A 183 8.10 -4.34 13.23
C TYR A 183 6.83 -3.95 14.01
N LYS A 184 6.55 -4.62 15.11
CA LYS A 184 5.37 -4.34 15.92
C LYS A 184 5.45 -2.98 16.63
N GLU A 185 6.67 -2.54 16.94
CA GLU A 185 6.91 -1.22 17.52
C GLU A 185 6.93 -0.09 16.49
N TYR A 186 7.24 -0.44 15.23
CA TYR A 186 7.34 0.53 14.15
C TYR A 186 5.98 0.90 13.55
N TYR A 187 5.03 -0.05 13.48
CA TYR A 187 3.72 0.19 12.88
C TYR A 187 2.71 0.65 13.92
N GLU A 188 2.11 1.79 13.66
CA GLU A 188 0.97 2.31 14.40
C GLU A 188 -0.35 1.90 13.74
N ASN A 189 -1.44 1.94 14.51
CA ASN A 189 -2.76 1.70 13.99
C ASN A 189 -3.23 2.92 13.17
N GLY A 190 -3.70 2.66 11.96
CA GLY A 190 -4.36 3.66 11.13
C GLY A 190 -5.83 3.81 11.50
N SER A 191 -6.39 4.99 11.35
CA SER A 191 -7.83 5.19 11.44
C SER A 191 -8.32 6.24 10.45
N SER A 192 -9.50 6.00 9.88
CA SER A 192 -10.17 6.97 9.03
C SER A 192 -11.63 7.15 9.43
N LEU A 193 -12.15 8.36 9.32
CA LEU A 193 -13.53 8.72 9.57
C LEU A 193 -14.09 9.46 8.37
N THR A 194 -15.06 8.85 7.69
CA THR A 194 -15.75 9.45 6.56
C THR A 194 -17.18 9.79 6.94
N ASN A 195 -17.55 11.05 6.85
CA ASN A 195 -18.91 11.53 7.08
C ASN A 195 -19.49 12.10 5.80
N THR A 196 -20.63 11.61 5.38
CA THR A 196 -21.35 12.05 4.20
C THR A 196 -22.73 12.56 4.56
N VAL A 197 -23.08 13.76 4.09
CA VAL A 197 -24.41 14.36 4.25
C VAL A 197 -24.94 14.68 2.86
N ALA A 198 -26.10 14.14 2.50
CA ALA A 198 -26.76 14.41 1.23
C ALA A 198 -28.20 14.92 1.46
N PHE A 199 -28.62 15.88 0.61
CA PHE A 199 -29.92 16.54 0.67
C PHE A 199 -30.78 16.24 -0.57
#